data_2b7be3dbde0deec3dbb95e41528afa1b
#
_entry.id   2b7be3dbde0deec3dbb95e41528afa1b
#
_cell.length_a   1.000
_cell.length_b   1.000
_cell.length_c   1.000
_cell.angle_alpha   90.00
_cell.angle_beta   90.00
_cell.angle_gamma   90.00
#
_symmetry.space_group_name_H-M   'P 1'
#
loop_
_entity.id
_entity.type
_entity.pdbx_description
1 polymer ?
#
loop_
_entity_poly.entity_id
_entity_poly.type
_entity_poly.pdbx_seq_one_letter_code
_entity_poly.pdbx_strand_id
1 'polypeptide(L)'
;MLSKEKLETKPSVCPLDCPDTCSLFVKTDTKRVIEVRGSKSNPYTAGVICNKVMKAFPDLIHGANRLTHPLKRIGPRGGDQFERISWDNALDLVHAGITSAISKYGTQTVLPLNYAGPHGELASGSMDRRFFHKLGASLLARGELCGLVRGSAYTSLYGTAPGMPPEQIRHSDLIIVWGNNVTVSNLHLARSIKAARDTHGSKLVVIDPKRTRIAEQADMFIQIQPGTDVVLALAMAAELERRGSHDSEFIEKWVDGYDSYMENARTHTPEMVEEICGVSRKSFDQLADWYTAGKIVGVSVGNGLERGRSGGSGIRAAMSLQALTGNHGQLGAGVFAKPGNSFPKSTAKLQRPDLLPDGIRTINIVDTSKVLLDKTMDPPVKVVFIYNHNPVITHPDQNRLRRALSQDDIFTVGADIVMTDSMSYCDVVLPAASHFEFADIYASYGHQYLQRAE
;
A
#
# COMPACT_ATOMS: atom_id res chain seq x y z
N MET A 1 -49.49 3.45 -9.53
CA MET A 1 -48.54 4.56 -9.65
C MET A 1 -47.32 4.22 -8.83
N LEU A 2 -46.23 3.79 -9.47
CA LEU A 2 -44.95 3.59 -8.81
C LEU A 2 -44.47 5.00 -8.37
N SER A 3 -44.29 5.20 -7.07
CA SER A 3 -43.67 6.41 -6.55
C SER A 3 -42.36 6.63 -7.30
N LYS A 4 -42.18 7.80 -7.92
CA LYS A 4 -40.87 8.19 -8.46
C LYS A 4 -39.89 8.19 -7.28
N GLU A 5 -39.13 7.09 -7.16
CA GLU A 5 -38.09 7.01 -6.16
C GLU A 5 -37.16 8.21 -6.39
N LYS A 6 -36.96 9.00 -5.34
CA LYS A 6 -36.16 10.23 -5.42
C LYS A 6 -34.70 9.83 -5.58
N LEU A 7 -34.17 10.01 -6.79
CA LEU A 7 -32.75 9.80 -7.05
C LEU A 7 -31.93 10.92 -6.39
N GLU A 8 -30.95 10.53 -5.60
CA GLU A 8 -30.01 11.45 -4.95
C GLU A 8 -28.59 11.20 -5.48
N THR A 9 -27.78 12.24 -5.49
CA THR A 9 -26.35 12.12 -5.79
C THR A 9 -25.56 12.61 -4.59
N LYS A 10 -24.72 11.73 -4.04
CA LYS A 10 -23.91 12.01 -2.85
C LYS A 10 -22.42 11.97 -3.16
N PRO A 11 -21.63 12.83 -2.51
CA PRO A 11 -20.18 12.73 -2.57
C PRO A 11 -19.70 11.48 -1.83
N SER A 12 -18.70 10.84 -2.40
CA SER A 12 -18.03 9.70 -1.77
C SER A 12 -16.56 9.64 -2.20
N VAL A 13 -15.85 8.66 -1.69
CA VAL A 13 -14.41 8.46 -1.96
C VAL A 13 -14.15 6.98 -2.21
N CYS A 14 -13.25 6.68 -3.13
CA CYS A 14 -12.82 5.30 -3.37
C CYS A 14 -12.01 4.76 -2.19
N PRO A 15 -12.43 3.65 -1.56
CA PRO A 15 -11.77 3.11 -0.38
C PRO A 15 -10.61 2.16 -0.70
N LEU A 16 -10.40 1.82 -1.97
CA LEU A 16 -9.40 0.82 -2.34
C LEU A 16 -7.98 1.27 -1.96
N ASP A 17 -7.13 0.33 -1.58
CA ASP A 17 -5.69 0.54 -1.34
C ASP A 17 -5.00 0.95 -2.65
N CYS A 18 -5.03 2.24 -2.90
CA CYS A 18 -4.54 2.88 -4.11
C CYS A 18 -4.09 4.31 -3.79
N PRO A 19 -2.93 4.77 -4.31
CA PRO A 19 -2.45 6.13 -4.07
C PRO A 19 -3.38 7.21 -4.61
N ASP A 20 -4.26 6.85 -5.54
CA ASP A 20 -5.14 7.82 -6.21
C ASP A 20 -6.34 8.26 -5.36
N THR A 21 -6.86 7.40 -4.47
CA THR A 21 -8.00 7.68 -3.56
C THR A 21 -9.04 8.60 -4.20
N CYS A 22 -9.64 8.14 -5.32
CA CYS A 22 -10.43 8.98 -6.22
C CYS A 22 -11.68 9.54 -5.56
N SER A 23 -11.98 10.83 -5.77
CA SER A 23 -13.28 11.42 -5.43
C SER A 23 -14.38 10.86 -6.32
N LEU A 24 -15.50 10.55 -5.70
CA LEU A 24 -16.66 9.92 -6.36
C LEU A 24 -17.92 10.77 -6.21
N PHE A 25 -18.83 10.61 -7.16
CA PHE A 25 -20.24 10.86 -7.01
C PHE A 25 -21.00 9.54 -7.12
N VAL A 26 -21.87 9.27 -6.17
CA VAL A 26 -22.69 8.08 -6.11
C VAL A 26 -24.15 8.47 -6.29
N LYS A 27 -24.77 7.94 -7.33
CA LYS A 27 -26.20 8.09 -7.56
C LYS A 27 -26.94 6.93 -6.89
N THR A 28 -27.89 7.24 -6.04
CA THR A 28 -28.66 6.26 -5.27
C THR A 28 -30.16 6.57 -5.31
N ASP A 29 -30.98 5.56 -5.14
CA ASP A 29 -32.44 5.64 -4.92
C ASP A 29 -32.80 5.45 -3.43
N THR A 30 -31.87 5.72 -2.52
CA THR A 30 -31.95 5.48 -1.08
C THR A 30 -31.74 4.01 -0.63
N LYS A 31 -31.93 3.06 -1.52
CA LYS A 31 -31.77 1.62 -1.24
C LYS A 31 -30.61 0.99 -1.99
N ARG A 32 -30.31 1.51 -3.18
CA ARG A 32 -29.34 0.93 -4.09
C ARG A 32 -28.42 1.99 -4.68
N VAL A 33 -27.17 1.63 -4.83
CA VAL A 33 -26.22 2.36 -5.66
C VAL A 33 -26.54 2.06 -7.12
N ILE A 34 -26.99 3.09 -7.84
CA ILE A 34 -27.39 3.00 -9.25
C ILE A 34 -26.19 3.26 -10.17
N GLU A 35 -25.34 4.22 -9.78
CA GLU A 35 -24.21 4.62 -10.61
C GLU A 35 -23.09 5.21 -9.73
N VAL A 36 -21.84 4.92 -10.12
CA VAL A 36 -20.64 5.52 -9.53
C VAL A 36 -19.88 6.25 -10.62
N ARG A 37 -19.61 7.54 -10.40
CA ARG A 37 -18.83 8.41 -11.29
C ARG A 37 -17.69 9.07 -10.55
N GLY A 38 -16.65 9.48 -11.27
CA GLY A 38 -15.61 10.32 -10.72
C GLY A 38 -16.09 11.75 -10.49
N SER A 39 -15.72 12.32 -9.35
CA SER A 39 -15.96 13.73 -9.02
C SER A 39 -14.78 14.60 -9.45
N LYS A 40 -15.10 15.79 -9.97
CA LYS A 40 -14.11 16.81 -10.33
C LYS A 40 -13.66 17.67 -9.14
N SER A 41 -14.22 17.45 -7.95
CA SER A 41 -13.88 18.22 -6.73
C SER A 41 -12.42 18.04 -6.31
N ASN A 42 -11.83 16.88 -6.59
CA ASN A 42 -10.40 16.65 -6.41
C ASN A 42 -9.67 16.98 -7.74
N PRO A 43 -8.84 18.03 -7.79
CA PRO A 43 -8.19 18.46 -9.02
C PRO A 43 -7.16 17.45 -9.55
N TYR A 44 -6.55 16.63 -8.68
CA TYR A 44 -5.63 15.58 -9.10
C TYR A 44 -6.34 14.46 -9.86
N THR A 45 -7.44 13.92 -9.31
CA THR A 45 -8.21 12.85 -9.95
C THR A 45 -9.14 13.35 -11.05
N ALA A 46 -9.58 14.60 -10.96
CA ALA A 46 -10.26 15.38 -12.01
C ALA A 46 -11.44 14.61 -12.70
N GLY A 47 -12.18 13.84 -11.92
CA GLY A 47 -13.35 13.09 -12.40
C GLY A 47 -13.02 11.78 -13.11
N VAL A 48 -11.78 11.34 -13.15
CA VAL A 48 -11.40 10.06 -13.74
C VAL A 48 -11.36 8.99 -12.64
N ILE A 49 -11.91 7.81 -12.95
CA ILE A 49 -11.90 6.62 -12.09
C ILE A 49 -11.59 5.37 -12.91
N CYS A 50 -11.05 4.35 -12.25
CA CYS A 50 -10.76 3.08 -12.91
C CYS A 50 -12.01 2.20 -13.07
N ASN A 51 -11.93 1.21 -13.96
CA ASN A 51 -13.02 0.26 -14.22
C ASN A 51 -13.41 -0.56 -12.99
N LYS A 52 -12.49 -0.83 -12.05
CA LYS A 52 -12.81 -1.54 -10.79
C LYS A 52 -13.91 -0.82 -10.01
N VAL A 53 -13.78 0.50 -9.87
CA VAL A 53 -14.74 1.33 -9.16
C VAL A 53 -16.03 1.49 -9.93
N MET A 54 -15.93 1.84 -11.21
CA MET A 54 -17.09 2.17 -12.04
C MET A 54 -18.00 0.96 -12.28
N LYS A 55 -17.41 -0.23 -12.51
CA LYS A 55 -18.17 -1.43 -12.92
C LYS A 55 -18.41 -2.41 -11.78
N ALA A 56 -17.44 -2.64 -10.90
CA ALA A 56 -17.52 -3.72 -9.92
C ALA A 56 -18.20 -3.32 -8.61
N PHE A 57 -18.18 -2.05 -8.21
CA PHE A 57 -18.75 -1.64 -6.93
C PHE A 57 -20.26 -1.86 -6.80
N PRO A 58 -21.12 -1.56 -7.79
CA PRO A 58 -22.54 -1.87 -7.67
C PRO A 58 -22.79 -3.36 -7.47
N ASP A 59 -22.08 -4.23 -8.21
CA ASP A 59 -22.21 -5.68 -8.07
C ASP A 59 -21.66 -6.19 -6.75
N LEU A 60 -20.54 -5.62 -6.27
CA LEU A 60 -19.95 -5.97 -4.97
C LEU A 60 -20.93 -5.68 -3.82
N ILE A 61 -21.69 -4.59 -3.92
CA ILE A 61 -22.58 -4.13 -2.84
C ILE A 61 -23.95 -4.78 -2.92
N HIS A 62 -24.48 -5.00 -4.12
CA HIS A 62 -25.85 -5.49 -4.33
C HIS A 62 -25.93 -6.88 -4.97
N GLY A 63 -24.79 -7.48 -5.32
CA GLY A 63 -24.73 -8.80 -5.92
C GLY A 63 -25.07 -9.93 -4.94
N ALA A 64 -25.35 -11.11 -5.50
CA ALA A 64 -25.75 -12.30 -4.71
C ALA A 64 -24.69 -12.77 -3.71
N ASN A 65 -23.42 -12.42 -3.92
CA ASN A 65 -22.32 -12.81 -3.04
C ASN A 65 -22.16 -11.89 -1.83
N ARG A 66 -22.96 -10.81 -1.71
CA ARG A 66 -22.91 -9.89 -0.58
C ARG A 66 -23.36 -10.60 0.70
N LEU A 67 -22.52 -10.56 1.73
CA LEU A 67 -22.88 -11.00 3.07
C LEU A 67 -23.82 -9.97 3.72
N THR A 68 -24.97 -10.44 4.16
CA THR A 68 -26.01 -9.62 4.81
C THR A 68 -26.40 -10.13 6.20
N HIS A 69 -25.93 -11.29 6.57
CA HIS A 69 -26.24 -11.97 7.83
C HIS A 69 -25.01 -12.68 8.37
N PRO A 70 -24.86 -12.76 9.71
CA PRO A 70 -23.83 -13.59 10.31
C PRO A 70 -23.96 -15.06 9.92
N LEU A 71 -22.82 -15.71 9.77
CA LEU A 71 -22.70 -17.11 9.39
C LEU A 71 -21.87 -17.86 10.44
N LYS A 72 -22.28 -19.08 10.75
CA LYS A 72 -21.53 -20.04 11.57
C LYS A 72 -21.11 -21.21 10.70
N ARG A 73 -19.87 -21.61 10.79
CA ARG A 73 -19.35 -22.78 10.09
C ARG A 73 -19.93 -24.06 10.66
N ILE A 74 -20.40 -24.95 9.79
CA ILE A 74 -20.90 -26.29 10.13
C ILE A 74 -20.14 -27.44 9.47
N GLY A 75 -19.22 -27.12 8.57
CA GLY A 75 -18.35 -28.05 7.84
C GLY A 75 -16.86 -27.88 8.13
N PRO A 76 -16.00 -28.52 7.32
CA PRO A 76 -14.57 -28.43 7.48
C PRO A 76 -14.07 -27.00 7.18
N ARG A 77 -12.94 -26.60 7.80
CA ARG A 77 -12.28 -25.32 7.55
C ARG A 77 -11.75 -25.25 6.12
N GLY A 78 -11.94 -24.12 5.48
CA GLY A 78 -11.62 -23.93 4.06
C GLY A 78 -12.71 -24.45 3.10
N GLY A 79 -13.83 -24.93 3.65
CA GLY A 79 -15.03 -25.32 2.90
C GLY A 79 -16.06 -24.20 2.79
N ASP A 80 -17.22 -24.53 2.23
CA ASP A 80 -18.34 -23.62 1.94
C ASP A 80 -19.59 -23.87 2.80
N GLN A 81 -19.49 -24.77 3.78
CA GLN A 81 -20.63 -25.19 4.61
C GLN A 81 -20.82 -24.26 5.80
N PHE A 82 -21.75 -23.35 5.68
CA PHE A 82 -22.12 -22.36 6.70
C PHE A 82 -23.64 -22.34 6.90
N GLU A 83 -24.08 -22.08 8.13
CA GLU A 83 -25.48 -21.80 8.47
C GLU A 83 -25.63 -20.31 8.84
N ARG A 84 -26.77 -19.74 8.46
CA ARG A 84 -27.14 -18.39 8.86
C ARG A 84 -27.58 -18.39 10.31
N ILE A 85 -27.07 -17.45 11.11
CA ILE A 85 -27.43 -17.24 12.51
C ILE A 85 -27.87 -15.79 12.76
N SER A 86 -28.46 -15.53 13.92
CA SER A 86 -28.78 -14.16 14.37
C SER A 86 -27.51 -13.42 14.80
N TRP A 87 -27.60 -12.09 14.89
CA TRP A 87 -26.52 -11.28 15.43
C TRP A 87 -26.25 -11.61 16.91
N ASP A 88 -27.29 -11.84 17.72
CA ASP A 88 -27.13 -12.21 19.12
C ASP A 88 -26.34 -13.51 19.25
N ASN A 89 -26.74 -14.57 18.51
CA ASN A 89 -26.03 -15.83 18.52
C ASN A 89 -24.57 -15.67 18.01
N ALA A 90 -24.32 -14.83 17.01
CA ALA A 90 -22.96 -14.60 16.51
C ALA A 90 -22.11 -13.88 17.56
N LEU A 91 -22.63 -12.86 18.22
CA LEU A 91 -21.92 -12.12 19.28
C LEU A 91 -21.66 -13.00 20.49
N ASP A 92 -22.62 -13.85 20.89
CA ASP A 92 -22.43 -14.82 21.98
C ASP A 92 -21.32 -15.82 21.67
N LEU A 93 -21.27 -16.36 20.44
CA LEU A 93 -20.20 -17.25 19.99
C LEU A 93 -18.83 -16.56 20.00
N VAL A 94 -18.76 -15.33 19.49
CA VAL A 94 -17.52 -14.55 19.48
C VAL A 94 -17.07 -14.23 20.91
N HIS A 95 -17.98 -13.81 21.78
CA HIS A 95 -17.69 -13.54 23.18
C HIS A 95 -17.19 -14.80 23.90
N ALA A 96 -17.89 -15.91 23.75
CA ALA A 96 -17.51 -17.19 24.38
C ALA A 96 -16.13 -17.67 23.90
N GLY A 97 -15.87 -17.60 22.59
CA GLY A 97 -14.58 -18.01 22.02
C GLY A 97 -13.41 -17.17 22.52
N ILE A 98 -13.57 -15.84 22.55
CA ILE A 98 -12.54 -14.91 23.05
C ILE A 98 -12.32 -15.09 24.55
N THR A 99 -13.38 -15.09 25.36
CA THR A 99 -13.27 -15.16 26.83
C THR A 99 -12.72 -16.50 27.30
N SER A 100 -13.12 -17.60 26.65
CA SER A 100 -12.58 -18.94 26.96
C SER A 100 -11.06 -19.00 26.69
N ALA A 101 -10.61 -18.48 25.56
CA ALA A 101 -9.18 -18.46 25.24
C ALA A 101 -8.40 -17.55 26.20
N ILE A 102 -8.92 -16.36 26.50
CA ILE A 102 -8.29 -15.43 27.44
C ILE A 102 -8.18 -16.02 28.83
N SER A 103 -9.22 -16.66 29.34
CA SER A 103 -9.22 -17.31 30.67
C SER A 103 -8.14 -18.39 30.79
N LYS A 104 -7.83 -19.07 29.68
CA LYS A 104 -6.85 -20.16 29.66
C LYS A 104 -5.41 -19.67 29.40
N TYR A 105 -5.23 -18.67 28.55
CA TYR A 105 -3.92 -18.33 27.99
C TYR A 105 -3.54 -16.86 28.19
N GLY A 106 -4.42 -16.02 28.72
CA GLY A 106 -4.20 -14.57 28.82
C GLY A 106 -4.57 -13.83 27.54
N THR A 107 -4.59 -12.48 27.61
CA THR A 107 -5.15 -11.63 26.56
C THR A 107 -4.36 -11.63 25.25
N GLN A 108 -3.05 -11.85 25.32
CA GLN A 108 -2.17 -11.89 24.15
C GLN A 108 -2.38 -13.13 23.26
N THR A 109 -3.27 -14.07 23.68
CA THR A 109 -3.73 -15.19 22.84
C THR A 109 -4.59 -14.73 21.67
N VAL A 110 -5.13 -13.50 21.71
CA VAL A 110 -5.94 -12.89 20.66
C VAL A 110 -5.04 -12.14 19.69
N LEU A 111 -5.16 -12.48 18.40
CA LEU A 111 -4.46 -11.80 17.31
C LEU A 111 -5.47 -11.13 16.36
N PRO A 112 -5.56 -9.79 16.34
CA PRO A 112 -6.27 -9.08 15.28
C PRO A 112 -5.46 -9.12 13.99
N LEU A 113 -5.93 -9.86 13.00
CA LEU A 113 -5.26 -10.02 11.71
C LEU A 113 -5.94 -9.14 10.68
N ASN A 114 -5.44 -7.92 10.54
CA ASN A 114 -5.98 -6.92 9.62
C ASN A 114 -4.89 -6.27 8.77
N TYR A 115 -5.31 -5.66 7.67
CA TYR A 115 -4.40 -4.94 6.79
C TYR A 115 -5.07 -3.71 6.15
N ALA A 116 -4.50 -3.23 5.06
CA ALA A 116 -4.99 -2.11 4.28
C ALA A 116 -6.18 -2.54 3.39
N GLY A 117 -7.31 -2.86 4.00
CA GLY A 117 -8.58 -3.08 3.31
C GLY A 117 -9.15 -1.75 2.82
N PRO A 118 -10.37 -1.37 3.18
CA PRO A 118 -10.89 -0.06 2.85
C PRO A 118 -10.11 1.05 3.58
N HIS A 119 -9.70 2.06 2.81
CA HIS A 119 -8.94 3.22 3.29
C HIS A 119 -9.86 4.31 3.84
N GLY A 120 -10.44 4.12 5.00
CA GLY A 120 -11.15 5.17 5.73
C GLY A 120 -10.49 5.38 7.09
N GLU A 121 -10.39 6.60 7.57
CA GLU A 121 -9.77 6.92 8.86
C GLU A 121 -10.63 6.47 10.04
N LEU A 122 -11.96 6.33 9.85
CA LEU A 122 -12.89 5.88 10.88
C LEU A 122 -13.21 4.39 10.75
N ALA A 123 -13.34 3.86 9.53
CA ALA A 123 -13.63 2.46 9.28
C ALA A 123 -12.45 1.52 9.56
N SER A 124 -11.21 2.02 9.54
CA SER A 124 -10.01 1.22 9.77
C SER A 124 -8.99 1.98 10.59
N GLY A 125 -8.53 1.37 11.67
CA GLY A 125 -7.53 1.99 12.55
C GLY A 125 -8.09 3.00 13.55
N SER A 126 -9.33 2.85 13.97
CA SER A 126 -9.99 3.67 15.00
C SER A 126 -10.59 2.81 16.11
N MET A 127 -11.88 2.49 16.06
CA MET A 127 -12.58 1.72 17.10
C MET A 127 -12.08 0.27 17.21
N ASP A 128 -11.69 -0.33 16.09
CA ASP A 128 -11.01 -1.63 16.07
C ASP A 128 -9.74 -1.61 16.93
N ARG A 129 -8.93 -0.57 16.82
CA ARG A 129 -7.72 -0.42 17.64
C ARG A 129 -8.05 -0.24 19.11
N ARG A 130 -9.02 0.64 19.43
CA ARG A 130 -9.48 0.82 20.82
C ARG A 130 -9.93 -0.47 21.47
N PHE A 131 -10.70 -1.28 20.74
CA PHE A 131 -11.19 -2.55 21.23
C PHE A 131 -10.03 -3.50 21.57
N PHE A 132 -9.11 -3.73 20.61
CA PHE A 132 -7.99 -4.64 20.82
C PHE A 132 -6.95 -4.11 21.79
N HIS A 133 -6.73 -2.80 21.86
CA HIS A 133 -5.87 -2.18 22.89
C HIS A 133 -6.47 -2.38 24.28
N LYS A 134 -7.76 -2.09 24.46
CA LYS A 134 -8.43 -2.30 25.75
C LYS A 134 -8.47 -3.77 26.16
N LEU A 135 -8.57 -4.68 25.20
CA LEU A 135 -8.54 -6.12 25.43
C LEU A 135 -7.15 -6.61 25.86
N GLY A 136 -6.08 -5.90 25.50
CA GLY A 136 -4.69 -6.35 25.69
C GLY A 136 -4.28 -7.44 24.70
N ALA A 137 -4.85 -7.42 23.51
CA ALA A 137 -4.54 -8.37 22.43
C ALA A 137 -3.11 -8.18 21.90
N SER A 138 -2.54 -9.23 21.28
CA SER A 138 -1.27 -9.12 20.55
C SER A 138 -1.35 -8.03 19.48
N LEU A 139 -0.29 -7.23 19.34
CA LEU A 139 -0.17 -6.24 18.27
C LEU A 139 0.31 -6.89 16.97
N LEU A 140 -0.05 -6.28 15.85
CA LEU A 140 0.36 -6.70 14.52
C LEU A 140 1.20 -5.61 13.84
N ALA A 141 2.48 -5.91 13.55
CA ALA A 141 3.30 -5.10 12.65
C ALA A 141 2.93 -5.43 11.21
N ARG A 142 2.37 -4.46 10.48
CA ARG A 142 1.70 -4.70 9.20
C ARG A 142 2.47 -4.23 7.98
N GLY A 143 3.48 -3.42 8.17
CA GLY A 143 4.08 -2.65 7.08
C GLY A 143 4.80 -3.46 6.02
N GLU A 144 5.28 -4.64 6.36
CA GLU A 144 6.17 -5.47 5.54
C GLU A 144 5.49 -6.03 4.28
N LEU A 145 4.18 -6.15 4.27
CA LEU A 145 3.44 -6.58 3.07
C LEU A 145 3.34 -5.51 1.97
N CYS A 146 3.62 -4.24 2.28
CA CYS A 146 3.44 -3.14 1.32
C CYS A 146 4.65 -2.19 1.33
N GLY A 147 4.43 -0.91 1.52
CA GLY A 147 5.38 0.17 1.34
C GLY A 147 6.17 0.58 2.59
N LEU A 148 6.36 -0.30 3.59
CA LEU A 148 7.15 0.03 4.77
C LEU A 148 8.63 0.19 4.41
N VAL A 149 9.18 -0.72 3.61
CA VAL A 149 10.61 -0.70 3.24
C VAL A 149 10.94 0.59 2.52
N ARG A 150 10.12 0.99 1.53
CA ARG A 150 10.27 2.28 0.83
C ARG A 150 10.11 3.46 1.80
N GLY A 151 9.10 3.43 2.65
CA GLY A 151 8.88 4.48 3.65
C GLY A 151 10.05 4.63 4.60
N SER A 152 10.59 3.52 5.12
CA SER A 152 11.75 3.50 6.02
C SER A 152 13.03 3.97 5.31
N ALA A 153 13.26 3.50 4.08
CA ALA A 153 14.39 3.94 3.25
C ALA A 153 14.34 5.45 3.00
N TYR A 154 13.16 5.98 2.65
CA TYR A 154 12.97 7.40 2.43
C TYR A 154 13.19 8.21 3.72
N THR A 155 12.58 7.79 4.83
CA THR A 155 12.73 8.47 6.14
C THR A 155 14.17 8.42 6.64
N SER A 156 14.91 7.33 6.38
CA SER A 156 16.32 7.23 6.76
C SER A 156 17.24 8.17 5.98
N LEU A 157 16.83 8.58 4.76
CA LEU A 157 17.58 9.55 3.95
C LEU A 157 17.20 10.99 4.24
N TYR A 158 15.91 11.27 4.39
CA TYR A 158 15.38 12.64 4.40
C TYR A 158 14.70 13.04 5.71
N GLY A 159 14.70 12.18 6.73
CA GLY A 159 14.06 12.43 8.02
C GLY A 159 12.53 12.38 8.01
N THR A 160 11.91 12.54 6.85
CA THR A 160 10.45 12.53 6.63
C THR A 160 10.12 11.97 5.26
N ALA A 161 8.88 11.64 4.97
CA ALA A 161 8.53 10.91 3.76
C ALA A 161 7.40 11.49 2.89
N PRO A 162 7.18 12.81 2.78
CA PRO A 162 6.15 13.32 1.86
C PRO A 162 6.54 13.17 0.39
N GLY A 163 7.76 13.54 0.03
CA GLY A 163 8.21 13.57 -1.35
C GLY A 163 7.52 14.65 -2.19
N MET A 164 7.76 14.59 -3.49
CA MET A 164 7.20 15.52 -4.47
C MET A 164 5.68 15.29 -4.64
N PRO A 165 4.84 16.35 -4.66
CA PRO A 165 3.45 16.23 -5.07
C PRO A 165 3.32 15.67 -6.49
N PRO A 166 2.37 14.74 -6.76
CA PRO A 166 2.31 14.02 -8.02
C PRO A 166 2.03 14.93 -9.24
N GLU A 167 1.36 16.05 -9.03
CA GLU A 167 1.08 17.03 -10.09
C GLU A 167 2.35 17.70 -10.60
N GLN A 168 3.38 17.84 -9.76
CA GLN A 168 4.62 18.51 -10.12
C GLN A 168 5.44 17.75 -11.16
N ILE A 169 5.22 16.43 -11.31
CA ILE A 169 5.94 15.65 -12.34
C ILE A 169 5.73 16.18 -13.77
N ARG A 170 4.72 17.03 -13.97
CA ARG A 170 4.45 17.71 -15.26
C ARG A 170 5.53 18.71 -15.66
N HIS A 171 6.38 19.06 -14.73
CA HIS A 171 7.47 20.04 -14.92
C HIS A 171 8.86 19.38 -14.96
N SER A 172 8.93 18.04 -14.92
CA SER A 172 10.19 17.32 -15.01
C SER A 172 10.68 17.25 -16.45
N ASP A 173 11.97 17.47 -16.69
CA ASP A 173 12.61 17.24 -17.99
C ASP A 173 12.82 15.75 -18.25
N LEU A 174 13.25 15.02 -17.20
CA LEU A 174 13.42 13.58 -17.18
C LEU A 174 12.53 12.96 -16.12
N ILE A 175 11.76 11.98 -16.52
CA ILE A 175 10.91 11.19 -15.61
C ILE A 175 11.42 9.76 -15.58
N ILE A 176 11.74 9.27 -14.38
CA ILE A 176 12.16 7.89 -14.16
C ILE A 176 11.07 7.16 -13.38
N VAL A 177 10.51 6.12 -13.98
CA VAL A 177 9.58 5.18 -13.34
C VAL A 177 10.34 3.89 -13.04
N TRP A 178 10.66 3.67 -11.77
CA TRP A 178 11.50 2.58 -11.32
C TRP A 178 10.71 1.58 -10.48
N GLY A 179 10.50 0.37 -11.02
CA GLY A 179 9.74 -0.70 -10.37
C GLY A 179 8.29 -0.33 -10.00
N ASN A 180 7.65 0.53 -10.80
CA ASN A 180 6.29 1.01 -10.57
C ASN A 180 5.42 0.87 -11.82
N ASN A 181 4.40 0.02 -11.78
CA ASN A 181 3.45 -0.13 -12.88
C ASN A 181 2.32 0.90 -12.77
N VAL A 182 2.63 2.17 -13.01
CA VAL A 182 1.72 3.31 -12.82
C VAL A 182 0.42 3.20 -13.63
N THR A 183 0.42 2.52 -14.77
CA THR A 183 -0.79 2.33 -15.60
C THR A 183 -1.81 1.39 -14.98
N VAL A 184 -1.43 0.63 -13.95
CA VAL A 184 -2.31 -0.30 -13.22
C VAL A 184 -2.57 0.17 -11.79
N SER A 185 -1.52 0.60 -11.09
CA SER A 185 -1.56 0.87 -9.64
C SER A 185 -1.56 2.35 -9.28
N ASN A 186 -1.37 3.27 -10.26
CA ASN A 186 -1.35 4.72 -10.03
C ASN A 186 -1.75 5.48 -11.31
N LEU A 187 -3.02 5.33 -11.68
CA LEU A 187 -3.57 5.80 -12.96
C LEU A 187 -3.37 7.32 -13.17
N HIS A 188 -3.50 8.11 -12.10
CA HIS A 188 -3.42 9.57 -12.21
C HIS A 188 -1.98 10.06 -12.34
N LEU A 189 -1.02 9.35 -11.74
CA LEU A 189 0.40 9.59 -12.01
C LEU A 189 0.74 9.27 -13.47
N ALA A 190 0.22 8.16 -14.01
CA ALA A 190 0.40 7.84 -15.45
C ALA A 190 -0.17 8.94 -16.35
N ARG A 191 -1.32 9.53 -16.01
CA ARG A 191 -1.88 10.68 -16.73
C ARG A 191 -1.02 11.93 -16.60
N SER A 192 -0.45 12.18 -15.42
CA SER A 192 0.45 13.32 -15.21
C SER A 192 1.76 13.16 -16.00
N ILE A 193 2.30 11.94 -16.06
CA ILE A 193 3.46 11.60 -16.91
C ILE A 193 3.13 11.83 -18.39
N LYS A 194 1.97 11.35 -18.85
CA LYS A 194 1.56 11.62 -20.23
C LYS A 194 1.46 13.12 -20.51
N ALA A 195 0.84 13.89 -19.63
CA ALA A 195 0.73 15.33 -19.78
C ALA A 195 2.10 16.01 -19.83
N ALA A 196 3.06 15.60 -18.97
CA ALA A 196 4.43 16.09 -19.01
C ALA A 196 5.08 15.88 -20.38
N ARG A 197 4.93 14.70 -20.96
CA ARG A 197 5.48 14.38 -22.29
C ARG A 197 4.82 15.19 -23.41
N ASP A 198 3.49 15.31 -23.36
CA ASP A 198 2.72 16.02 -24.41
C ASP A 198 2.95 17.55 -24.39
N THR A 199 3.17 18.15 -23.20
CA THR A 199 3.20 19.63 -23.06
C THR A 199 4.57 20.19 -22.72
N HIS A 200 5.43 19.41 -22.06
CA HIS A 200 6.78 19.84 -21.63
C HIS A 200 7.89 19.13 -22.42
N GLY A 201 7.56 18.07 -23.17
CA GLY A 201 8.54 17.31 -23.94
C GLY A 201 9.42 16.39 -23.08
N SER A 202 8.95 16.05 -21.86
CA SER A 202 9.67 15.21 -20.91
C SER A 202 10.11 13.88 -21.49
N LYS A 203 11.34 13.48 -21.24
CA LYS A 203 11.82 12.13 -21.50
C LYS A 203 11.31 11.17 -20.43
N LEU A 204 10.93 9.98 -20.85
CA LEU A 204 10.46 8.92 -19.94
C LEU A 204 11.39 7.71 -19.99
N VAL A 205 11.98 7.38 -18.86
CA VAL A 205 12.71 6.13 -18.63
C VAL A 205 11.88 5.22 -17.73
N VAL A 206 11.78 3.95 -18.10
CA VAL A 206 11.16 2.93 -17.24
C VAL A 206 12.19 1.84 -16.95
N ILE A 207 12.42 1.59 -15.67
CA ILE A 207 13.31 0.54 -15.15
C ILE A 207 12.44 -0.49 -14.46
N ASP A 208 12.30 -1.68 -15.03
CA ASP A 208 11.40 -2.72 -14.52
C ASP A 208 11.82 -4.08 -15.12
N PRO A 209 11.76 -5.19 -14.37
CA PRO A 209 12.01 -6.51 -14.94
C PRO A 209 10.97 -6.93 -16.00
N LYS A 210 9.77 -6.32 -15.94
CA LYS A 210 8.67 -6.59 -16.85
C LYS A 210 8.42 -5.39 -17.77
N ARG A 211 8.26 -5.64 -19.07
CA ARG A 211 7.80 -4.63 -20.03
C ARG A 211 6.31 -4.34 -19.79
N THR A 212 6.05 -3.36 -18.96
CA THR A 212 4.69 -2.89 -18.60
C THR A 212 4.15 -1.94 -19.66
N ARG A 213 2.86 -1.60 -19.61
CA ARG A 213 2.26 -0.63 -20.56
C ARG A 213 2.92 0.76 -20.50
N ILE A 214 3.45 1.18 -19.36
CA ILE A 214 4.21 2.43 -19.29
C ILE A 214 5.58 2.27 -19.94
N ALA A 215 6.19 1.09 -19.86
CA ALA A 215 7.46 0.78 -20.52
C ALA A 215 7.31 0.73 -22.06
N GLU A 216 6.16 0.31 -22.58
CA GLU A 216 5.87 0.36 -24.02
C GLU A 216 5.81 1.80 -24.57
N GLN A 217 5.50 2.77 -23.71
CA GLN A 217 5.40 4.19 -24.03
C GLN A 217 6.69 4.97 -23.73
N ALA A 218 7.67 4.34 -23.09
CA ALA A 218 8.90 4.99 -22.66
C ALA A 218 9.82 5.31 -23.86
N ASP A 219 10.57 6.40 -23.73
CA ASP A 219 11.68 6.71 -24.65
C ASP A 219 12.84 5.73 -24.45
N MET A 220 12.98 5.19 -23.20
CA MET A 220 13.92 4.12 -22.88
C MET A 220 13.30 3.15 -21.87
N PHE A 221 13.40 1.87 -22.19
CA PHE A 221 13.06 0.80 -21.26
C PHE A 221 14.33 0.03 -20.89
N ILE A 222 14.61 -0.01 -19.59
CA ILE A 222 15.72 -0.77 -19.00
C ILE A 222 15.12 -2.00 -18.32
N GLN A 223 15.34 -3.17 -18.91
CA GLN A 223 14.94 -4.43 -18.31
C GLN A 223 16.05 -4.90 -17.35
N ILE A 224 15.81 -4.71 -16.06
CA ILE A 224 16.78 -5.03 -15.02
C ILE A 224 16.54 -6.43 -14.44
N GLN A 225 17.60 -7.14 -14.07
CA GLN A 225 17.49 -8.36 -13.26
C GLN A 225 16.89 -8.04 -11.89
N PRO A 226 15.86 -8.77 -11.41
CA PRO A 226 15.23 -8.50 -10.12
C PRO A 226 16.20 -8.49 -8.94
N GLY A 227 16.15 -7.45 -8.12
CA GLY A 227 16.95 -7.31 -6.90
C GLY A 227 18.37 -6.77 -7.11
N THR A 228 18.71 -6.31 -8.33
CA THR A 228 20.02 -5.71 -8.63
C THR A 228 19.99 -4.18 -8.72
N ASP A 229 18.89 -3.57 -8.34
CA ASP A 229 18.68 -2.11 -8.41
C ASP A 229 19.76 -1.31 -7.69
N VAL A 230 20.29 -1.83 -6.59
CA VAL A 230 21.36 -1.18 -5.83
C VAL A 230 22.65 -1.05 -6.65
N VAL A 231 23.00 -2.05 -7.47
CA VAL A 231 24.20 -2.03 -8.31
C VAL A 231 24.06 -0.98 -9.41
N LEU A 232 22.91 -0.95 -10.09
CA LEU A 232 22.61 0.06 -11.10
C LEU A 232 22.68 1.48 -10.51
N ALA A 233 22.05 1.71 -9.36
CA ALA A 233 21.98 3.02 -8.76
C ALA A 233 23.35 3.53 -8.26
N LEU A 234 24.15 2.68 -7.63
CA LEU A 234 25.51 3.04 -7.18
C LEU A 234 26.46 3.29 -8.35
N ALA A 235 26.40 2.45 -9.39
CA ALA A 235 27.18 2.70 -10.61
C ALA A 235 26.77 4.00 -11.30
N MET A 236 25.45 4.34 -11.30
CA MET A 236 24.97 5.64 -11.79
C MET A 236 25.52 6.79 -10.97
N ALA A 237 25.57 6.67 -9.64
CA ALA A 237 26.14 7.71 -8.77
C ALA A 237 27.62 7.95 -9.10
N ALA A 238 28.41 6.88 -9.23
CA ALA A 238 29.81 6.98 -9.61
C ALA A 238 30.01 7.62 -10.99
N GLU A 239 29.17 7.25 -11.96
CA GLU A 239 29.23 7.80 -13.32
C GLU A 239 28.84 9.28 -13.38
N LEU A 240 27.80 9.69 -12.63
CA LEU A 240 27.40 11.10 -12.54
C LEU A 240 28.48 11.97 -11.88
N GLU A 241 29.16 11.47 -10.85
CA GLU A 241 30.32 12.14 -10.26
C GLU A 241 31.46 12.24 -11.28
N ARG A 242 31.83 11.16 -11.95
CA ARG A 242 32.90 11.11 -12.98
C ARG A 242 32.65 12.14 -14.11
N ARG A 243 31.37 12.35 -14.46
CA ARG A 243 30.96 13.32 -15.49
C ARG A 243 30.90 14.76 -14.96
N GLY A 244 31.10 15.00 -13.66
CA GLY A 244 30.92 16.31 -13.04
C GLY A 244 29.46 16.76 -13.02
N SER A 245 28.51 15.81 -13.02
CA SER A 245 27.07 16.08 -13.03
C SER A 245 26.45 16.10 -11.62
N HIS A 246 27.28 16.01 -10.60
CA HIS A 246 26.87 16.22 -9.21
C HIS A 246 26.78 17.69 -8.87
N ASP A 247 25.87 18.05 -7.99
CA ASP A 247 25.69 19.43 -7.51
C ASP A 247 26.50 19.65 -6.22
N SER A 248 27.73 20.15 -6.38
CA SER A 248 28.65 20.32 -5.25
C SER A 248 28.15 21.34 -4.23
N GLU A 249 27.46 22.41 -4.63
CA GLU A 249 26.87 23.39 -3.71
C GLU A 249 25.75 22.80 -2.90
N PHE A 250 24.85 22.04 -3.55
CA PHE A 250 23.78 21.33 -2.86
C PHE A 250 24.32 20.29 -1.89
N ILE A 251 25.35 19.53 -2.31
CA ILE A 251 25.99 18.49 -1.49
C ILE A 251 26.60 19.09 -0.25
N GLU A 252 27.44 20.13 -0.40
CA GLU A 252 28.09 20.78 0.72
C GLU A 252 27.09 21.33 1.76
N LYS A 253 25.95 21.85 1.28
CA LYS A 253 24.96 22.50 2.13
C LYS A 253 23.96 21.55 2.78
N TRP A 254 23.60 20.45 2.10
CA TRP A 254 22.42 19.66 2.46
C TRP A 254 22.66 18.14 2.61
N VAL A 255 23.83 17.64 2.19
CA VAL A 255 24.08 16.19 2.19
C VAL A 255 25.12 15.84 3.24
N ASP A 256 24.72 14.95 4.15
CA ASP A 256 25.64 14.33 5.10
C ASP A 256 26.06 12.94 4.60
N GLY A 257 27.32 12.55 4.86
CA GLY A 257 27.86 11.23 4.51
C GLY A 257 28.19 11.03 3.02
N TYR A 258 28.37 12.12 2.25
CA TYR A 258 28.72 12.06 0.82
C TYR A 258 29.96 11.21 0.55
N ASP A 259 31.07 11.47 1.26
CA ASP A 259 32.35 10.80 1.00
C ASP A 259 32.26 9.30 1.19
N SER A 260 31.64 8.82 2.28
CA SER A 260 31.47 7.40 2.55
C SER A 260 30.49 6.73 1.58
N TYR A 261 29.47 7.45 1.12
CA TYR A 261 28.57 6.97 0.10
C TYR A 261 29.30 6.81 -1.24
N MET A 262 30.08 7.81 -1.64
CA MET A 262 30.82 7.78 -2.91
C MET A 262 32.01 6.82 -2.91
N GLU A 263 32.67 6.59 -1.75
CA GLU A 263 33.66 5.52 -1.60
C GLU A 263 33.06 4.16 -2.00
N ASN A 264 31.87 3.85 -1.50
CA ASN A 264 31.16 2.64 -1.90
C ASN A 264 30.67 2.70 -3.37
N ALA A 265 30.10 3.83 -3.81
CA ALA A 265 29.57 3.94 -5.16
C ALA A 265 30.66 3.71 -6.24
N ARG A 266 31.87 4.26 -6.05
CA ARG A 266 33.01 4.11 -6.97
C ARG A 266 33.49 2.67 -7.15
N THR A 267 33.11 1.75 -6.26
CA THR A 267 33.40 0.30 -6.43
C THR A 267 32.48 -0.37 -7.46
N HIS A 268 31.41 0.30 -7.88
CA HIS A 268 30.43 -0.23 -8.83
C HIS A 268 30.69 0.34 -10.23
N THR A 269 30.98 -0.55 -11.17
CA THR A 269 31.38 -0.16 -12.53
C THR A 269 30.27 -0.43 -13.55
N PRO A 270 30.30 0.21 -14.72
CA PRO A 270 29.37 -0.11 -15.81
C PRO A 270 29.42 -1.58 -16.27
N GLU A 271 30.59 -2.23 -16.17
CA GLU A 271 30.79 -3.64 -16.49
C GLU A 271 30.02 -4.52 -15.47
N MET A 272 30.05 -4.18 -14.19
CA MET A 272 29.22 -4.86 -13.17
C MET A 272 27.72 -4.68 -13.44
N VAL A 273 27.31 -3.52 -13.95
CA VAL A 273 25.90 -3.29 -14.34
C VAL A 273 25.51 -4.22 -15.50
N GLU A 274 26.36 -4.41 -16.48
CA GLU A 274 26.09 -5.33 -17.59
C GLU A 274 26.05 -6.78 -17.11
N GLU A 275 27.02 -7.21 -16.31
CA GLU A 275 27.14 -8.58 -15.82
C GLU A 275 26.02 -8.94 -14.80
N ILE A 276 25.77 -8.07 -13.80
CA ILE A 276 24.88 -8.37 -12.67
C ILE A 276 23.45 -7.97 -12.96
N CYS A 277 23.25 -6.77 -13.55
CA CYS A 277 21.92 -6.23 -13.78
C CYS A 277 21.33 -6.67 -15.13
N GLY A 278 22.14 -7.16 -16.05
CA GLY A 278 21.74 -7.48 -17.43
C GLY A 278 21.43 -6.22 -18.25
N VAL A 279 21.94 -5.06 -17.85
CA VAL A 279 21.72 -3.77 -18.53
C VAL A 279 22.93 -3.45 -19.39
N SER A 280 22.72 -3.34 -20.71
CA SER A 280 23.82 -3.10 -21.64
C SER A 280 24.55 -1.79 -21.35
N ARG A 281 25.84 -1.77 -21.63
CA ARG A 281 26.66 -0.55 -21.52
C ARG A 281 26.04 0.63 -22.26
N LYS A 282 25.49 0.41 -23.44
CA LYS A 282 24.81 1.44 -24.23
C LYS A 282 23.62 2.05 -23.49
N SER A 283 22.78 1.22 -22.83
CA SER A 283 21.61 1.69 -22.08
C SER A 283 22.03 2.44 -20.83
N PHE A 284 23.08 1.98 -20.16
CA PHE A 284 23.65 2.65 -18.99
C PHE A 284 24.19 4.03 -19.35
N ASP A 285 25.04 4.12 -20.38
CA ASP A 285 25.60 5.40 -20.83
C ASP A 285 24.51 6.39 -21.26
N GLN A 286 23.49 5.93 -21.98
CA GLN A 286 22.35 6.76 -22.39
C GLN A 286 21.53 7.26 -21.19
N LEU A 287 21.34 6.43 -20.15
CA LEU A 287 20.67 6.85 -18.92
C LEU A 287 21.47 7.97 -18.23
N ALA A 288 22.80 7.80 -18.15
CA ALA A 288 23.69 8.79 -17.58
C ALA A 288 23.68 10.09 -18.42
N ASP A 289 23.67 10.01 -19.75
CA ASP A 289 23.56 11.16 -20.65
C ASP A 289 22.27 11.94 -20.37
N TRP A 290 21.14 11.26 -20.25
CA TRP A 290 19.86 11.92 -20.00
C TRP A 290 19.75 12.48 -18.59
N TYR A 291 20.35 11.82 -17.61
CA TYR A 291 20.41 12.32 -16.24
C TYR A 291 21.25 13.60 -16.15
N THR A 292 22.38 13.64 -16.88
CA THR A 292 23.27 14.80 -16.98
C THR A 292 22.60 15.98 -17.72
N ALA A 293 21.87 15.68 -18.80
CA ALA A 293 21.20 16.68 -19.62
C ALA A 293 19.90 17.21 -18.99
N GLY A 294 19.21 16.39 -18.22
CA GLY A 294 17.96 16.72 -17.53
C GLY A 294 18.24 17.54 -16.30
N LYS A 295 17.89 18.83 -16.34
CA LYS A 295 18.07 19.74 -15.19
C LYS A 295 17.09 19.46 -14.07
N ILE A 296 15.91 18.96 -14.41
CA ILE A 296 14.80 18.69 -13.48
C ILE A 296 14.39 17.23 -13.62
N VAL A 297 14.76 16.40 -12.65
CA VAL A 297 14.51 14.96 -12.67
C VAL A 297 13.48 14.57 -11.64
N GLY A 298 12.37 14.00 -12.11
CA GLY A 298 11.32 13.42 -11.27
C GLY A 298 11.38 11.89 -11.25
N VAL A 299 11.40 11.29 -10.06
CA VAL A 299 11.52 9.83 -9.91
C VAL A 299 10.32 9.25 -9.17
N SER A 300 9.70 8.23 -9.75
CA SER A 300 8.69 7.41 -9.11
C SER A 300 9.28 6.03 -8.77
N VAL A 301 9.57 5.80 -7.49
CA VAL A 301 10.05 4.51 -7.00
C VAL A 301 8.87 3.68 -6.51
N GLY A 302 8.69 2.51 -7.11
CA GLY A 302 7.58 1.60 -6.81
C GLY A 302 7.91 0.50 -5.81
N ASN A 303 6.87 -0.27 -5.46
CA ASN A 303 6.98 -1.41 -4.57
C ASN A 303 7.79 -2.57 -5.18
N GLY A 304 8.07 -2.55 -6.49
CA GLY A 304 8.87 -3.58 -7.15
C GLY A 304 10.24 -3.76 -6.50
N LEU A 305 10.89 -2.66 -6.14
CA LEU A 305 12.20 -2.68 -5.49
C LEU A 305 12.15 -3.29 -4.07
N GLU A 306 11.02 -3.15 -3.37
CA GLU A 306 10.87 -3.62 -1.99
C GLU A 306 10.86 -5.16 -1.87
N ARG A 307 10.65 -5.87 -2.98
CA ARG A 307 10.35 -7.33 -2.99
C ARG A 307 11.60 -8.22 -3.00
N GLY A 308 12.79 -7.64 -2.98
CA GLY A 308 14.08 -8.35 -2.92
C GLY A 308 14.78 -8.20 -1.57
N ARG A 309 15.78 -9.06 -1.32
CA ARG A 309 16.59 -8.98 -0.08
C ARG A 309 17.32 -7.64 0.07
N SER A 310 17.77 -7.05 -1.03
CA SER A 310 18.45 -5.75 -1.09
C SER A 310 17.50 -4.57 -1.36
N GLY A 311 16.19 -4.78 -1.25
CA GLY A 311 15.19 -3.78 -1.63
C GLY A 311 15.37 -2.43 -0.95
N GLY A 312 15.59 -2.42 0.37
CA GLY A 312 15.85 -1.18 1.11
C GLY A 312 17.10 -0.45 0.65
N SER A 313 18.18 -1.17 0.40
CA SER A 313 19.44 -0.60 -0.13
C SER A 313 19.26 -0.08 -1.57
N GLY A 314 18.55 -0.82 -2.41
CA GLY A 314 18.24 -0.41 -3.79
C GLY A 314 17.42 0.87 -3.84
N ILE A 315 16.41 0.97 -2.98
CA ILE A 315 15.58 2.18 -2.87
C ILE A 315 16.40 3.37 -2.38
N ARG A 316 17.20 3.18 -1.31
CA ARG A 316 18.09 4.25 -0.81
C ARG A 316 19.04 4.74 -1.90
N ALA A 317 19.74 3.84 -2.59
CA ALA A 317 20.66 4.17 -3.66
C ALA A 317 19.98 4.92 -4.81
N ALA A 318 18.80 4.43 -5.26
CA ALA A 318 18.02 5.09 -6.32
C ALA A 318 17.56 6.50 -5.93
N MET A 319 17.16 6.70 -4.67
CA MET A 319 16.72 8.01 -4.16
C MET A 319 17.90 8.95 -3.93
N SER A 320 19.09 8.46 -3.55
CA SER A 320 20.29 9.28 -3.32
C SER A 320 20.77 9.97 -4.58
N LEU A 321 20.44 9.45 -5.78
CA LEU A 321 20.76 10.13 -7.05
C LEU A 321 20.16 11.53 -7.13
N GLN A 322 19.01 11.76 -6.52
CA GLN A 322 18.36 13.07 -6.49
C GLN A 322 19.12 14.07 -5.59
N ALA A 323 19.63 13.60 -4.45
CA ALA A 323 20.45 14.42 -3.57
C ALA A 323 21.81 14.72 -4.22
N LEU A 324 22.40 13.74 -4.89
CA LEU A 324 23.69 13.90 -5.60
C LEU A 324 23.61 14.97 -6.70
N THR A 325 22.48 15.09 -7.39
CA THR A 325 22.29 16.00 -8.53
C THR A 325 21.51 17.27 -8.17
N GLY A 326 21.28 17.55 -6.89
CA GLY A 326 20.55 18.75 -6.44
C GLY A 326 19.06 18.76 -6.82
N ASN A 327 18.49 17.60 -7.18
CA ASN A 327 17.11 17.48 -7.63
C ASN A 327 16.10 17.47 -6.47
N HIS A 328 16.17 18.50 -5.63
CA HIS A 328 15.25 18.74 -4.52
C HIS A 328 14.89 20.22 -4.41
N GLY A 329 13.67 20.51 -3.91
CA GLY A 329 13.22 21.88 -3.68
C GLY A 329 12.89 22.69 -4.93
N GLN A 330 12.95 22.08 -6.12
CA GLN A 330 12.58 22.68 -7.40
C GLN A 330 11.28 22.07 -7.92
N LEU A 331 10.50 22.85 -8.65
CA LEU A 331 9.24 22.38 -9.25
C LEU A 331 9.52 21.26 -10.27
N GLY A 332 8.98 20.10 -10.04
CA GLY A 332 9.16 18.92 -10.89
C GLY A 332 10.36 18.04 -10.54
N ALA A 333 11.22 18.46 -9.62
CA ALA A 333 12.37 17.70 -9.15
C ALA A 333 12.06 16.94 -7.85
N GLY A 334 12.57 15.74 -7.74
CA GLY A 334 12.48 14.94 -6.52
C GLY A 334 11.91 13.54 -6.71
N VAL A 335 11.56 12.92 -5.59
CA VAL A 335 11.00 11.58 -5.55
C VAL A 335 9.52 11.63 -5.21
N PHE A 336 8.70 11.00 -6.02
CA PHE A 336 7.31 10.72 -5.67
C PHE A 336 7.28 9.59 -4.63
N ALA A 337 6.97 9.93 -3.38
CA ALA A 337 6.94 8.98 -2.26
C ALA A 337 5.52 8.87 -1.66
N LYS A 338 5.25 9.59 -0.58
CA LYS A 338 3.96 9.60 0.12
C LYS A 338 3.50 11.03 0.38
N PRO A 339 3.11 11.81 -0.63
CA PRO A 339 2.75 13.21 -0.47
C PRO A 339 1.60 13.46 0.51
N GLY A 340 0.75 12.47 0.77
CA GLY A 340 -0.26 12.55 1.83
C GLY A 340 0.31 12.71 3.25
N ASN A 341 1.59 12.40 3.46
CA ASN A 341 2.28 12.64 4.73
C ASN A 341 2.77 14.08 4.92
N SER A 342 2.51 14.98 3.96
CA SER A 342 2.86 16.41 4.09
C SER A 342 2.14 17.10 5.27
N PHE A 343 1.01 16.56 5.69
CA PHE A 343 0.25 17.10 6.80
C PHE A 343 0.31 16.14 7.99
N PRO A 344 0.84 16.57 9.13
CA PRO A 344 0.89 15.75 10.32
C PRO A 344 -0.54 15.46 10.82
N LYS A 345 -0.80 14.19 11.18
CA LYS A 345 -2.04 13.79 11.81
C LYS A 345 -1.75 12.96 13.07
N SER A 346 -2.53 13.14 14.11
CA SER A 346 -2.47 12.32 15.32
C SER A 346 -3.60 11.31 15.32
N THR A 347 -3.23 10.04 15.30
CA THR A 347 -4.19 8.93 15.44
C THR A 347 -4.40 8.51 16.90
N ALA A 348 -3.66 9.07 17.84
CA ALA A 348 -3.73 8.68 19.25
C ALA A 348 -5.14 8.82 19.85
N LYS A 349 -5.87 9.92 19.53
CA LYS A 349 -7.25 10.11 19.95
C LYS A 349 -8.23 9.10 19.34
N LEU A 350 -7.94 8.62 18.13
CA LEU A 350 -8.74 7.60 17.45
C LEU A 350 -8.44 6.20 17.97
N GLN A 351 -7.18 5.86 18.10
CA GLN A 351 -6.70 4.49 18.39
C GLN A 351 -6.55 4.21 19.88
N ARG A 352 -6.43 5.25 20.74
CA ARG A 352 -6.27 5.15 22.18
C ARG A 352 -5.17 4.14 22.59
N PRO A 353 -3.89 4.36 22.21
CA PRO A 353 -2.79 3.51 22.62
C PRO A 353 -2.56 3.50 24.15
N ASP A 354 -3.07 4.51 24.86
CA ASP A 354 -3.11 4.59 26.33
C ASP A 354 -3.94 3.49 26.99
N LEU A 355 -4.79 2.81 26.25
CA LEU A 355 -5.55 1.65 26.73
C LEU A 355 -4.76 0.33 26.66
N LEU A 356 -3.61 0.33 25.99
CA LEU A 356 -2.80 -0.88 25.83
C LEU A 356 -2.01 -1.14 27.13
N PRO A 357 -2.11 -2.34 27.72
CA PRO A 357 -1.27 -2.74 28.83
C PRO A 357 0.23 -2.77 28.45
N ASP A 358 1.11 -2.64 29.42
CA ASP A 358 2.54 -2.80 29.21
C ASP A 358 2.92 -4.24 28.83
N GLY A 359 4.01 -4.40 28.10
CA GLY A 359 4.58 -5.71 27.77
C GLY A 359 3.81 -6.51 26.70
N ILE A 360 2.91 -5.88 25.96
CA ILE A 360 2.19 -6.54 24.88
C ILE A 360 3.13 -6.83 23.70
N ARG A 361 3.19 -8.09 23.29
CA ARG A 361 4.00 -8.54 22.15
C ARG A 361 3.51 -7.99 20.83
N THR A 362 4.43 -7.83 19.89
CA THR A 362 4.12 -7.49 18.50
C THR A 362 4.50 -8.65 17.59
N ILE A 363 3.56 -9.08 16.75
CA ILE A 363 3.74 -10.15 15.76
C ILE A 363 3.91 -9.50 14.39
N ASN A 364 4.94 -9.89 13.64
CA ASN A 364 5.09 -9.46 12.26
C ASN A 364 4.07 -10.18 11.38
N ILE A 365 3.35 -9.44 10.56
CA ILE A 365 2.28 -9.96 9.69
C ILE A 365 2.78 -11.07 8.75
N VAL A 366 4.01 -10.98 8.25
CA VAL A 366 4.58 -12.01 7.35
C VAL A 366 4.92 -13.31 8.08
N ASP A 367 5.05 -13.27 9.41
CA ASP A 367 5.30 -14.45 10.24
C ASP A 367 4.01 -15.08 10.81
N THR A 368 2.83 -14.55 10.48
CA THR A 368 1.54 -15.04 11.00
C THR A 368 1.41 -16.57 10.92
N SER A 369 1.74 -17.14 9.75
CA SER A 369 1.63 -18.60 9.57
C SER A 369 2.60 -19.40 10.44
N LYS A 370 3.79 -18.88 10.70
CA LYS A 370 4.77 -19.52 11.61
C LYS A 370 4.29 -19.44 13.04
N VAL A 371 3.84 -18.26 13.46
CA VAL A 371 3.33 -17.99 14.82
C VAL A 371 2.15 -18.88 15.16
N LEU A 372 1.19 -19.02 14.25
CA LEU A 372 0.01 -19.88 14.46
C LEU A 372 0.36 -21.38 14.56
N LEU A 373 1.46 -21.82 13.97
CA LEU A 373 1.94 -23.21 14.01
C LEU A 373 2.97 -23.45 15.13
N ASP A 374 3.45 -22.41 15.77
CA ASP A 374 4.47 -22.51 16.81
C ASP A 374 3.86 -23.02 18.14
N LYS A 375 4.21 -24.24 18.48
CA LYS A 375 3.78 -24.89 19.71
C LYS A 375 4.57 -24.45 20.96
N THR A 376 5.66 -23.72 20.76
CA THR A 376 6.53 -23.24 21.86
C THR A 376 6.21 -21.81 22.27
N MET A 377 5.36 -21.12 21.51
CA MET A 377 4.96 -19.75 21.81
C MET A 377 4.10 -19.68 23.08
N ASP A 378 4.49 -18.79 24.01
CA ASP A 378 3.78 -18.55 25.25
C ASP A 378 3.47 -17.05 25.43
N PRO A 379 2.19 -16.67 25.60
CA PRO A 379 1.01 -17.50 25.37
C PRO A 379 0.81 -17.83 23.90
N PRO A 380 0.22 -19.01 23.55
CA PRO A 380 -0.07 -19.35 22.16
C PRO A 380 -1.17 -18.45 21.57
N VAL A 381 -1.18 -18.26 20.26
CA VAL A 381 -2.31 -17.60 19.59
C VAL A 381 -3.43 -18.64 19.39
N LYS A 382 -4.58 -18.41 20.02
CA LYS A 382 -5.75 -19.30 19.98
C LYS A 382 -7.03 -18.60 19.49
N VAL A 383 -6.98 -17.28 19.30
CA VAL A 383 -8.04 -16.52 18.64
C VAL A 383 -7.43 -15.68 17.53
N VAL A 384 -7.97 -15.79 16.32
CA VAL A 384 -7.62 -14.94 15.18
C VAL A 384 -8.86 -14.18 14.73
N PHE A 385 -8.79 -12.85 14.72
CA PHE A 385 -9.87 -12.00 14.23
C PHE A 385 -9.45 -11.35 12.90
N ILE A 386 -9.98 -11.84 11.78
CA ILE A 386 -9.65 -11.41 10.42
C ILE A 386 -10.64 -10.35 9.96
N TYR A 387 -10.16 -9.15 9.65
CA TYR A 387 -11.00 -8.07 9.13
C TYR A 387 -10.19 -7.11 8.25
N ASN A 388 -10.86 -6.44 7.31
CA ASN A 388 -10.20 -5.56 6.32
C ASN A 388 -9.01 -6.24 5.62
N HIS A 389 -9.07 -7.55 5.43
CA HIS A 389 -7.94 -8.33 4.93
C HIS A 389 -8.36 -9.70 4.42
N ASN A 390 -7.73 -10.15 3.33
CA ASN A 390 -7.85 -11.51 2.82
C ASN A 390 -6.48 -12.22 2.86
N PRO A 391 -6.00 -12.63 4.05
CA PRO A 391 -4.63 -13.13 4.24
C PRO A 391 -4.32 -14.38 3.44
N VAL A 392 -5.29 -15.26 3.22
CA VAL A 392 -5.11 -16.50 2.42
C VAL A 392 -4.65 -16.19 0.99
N ILE A 393 -5.01 -15.03 0.44
CA ILE A 393 -4.59 -14.60 -0.91
C ILE A 393 -3.36 -13.70 -0.88
N THR A 394 -3.18 -12.89 0.18
CA THR A 394 -2.20 -11.80 0.16
C THR A 394 -0.90 -12.10 0.91
N HIS A 395 -0.90 -13.05 1.86
CA HIS A 395 0.31 -13.40 2.59
C HIS A 395 1.25 -14.29 1.80
N PRO A 396 2.57 -14.19 2.04
CA PRO A 396 3.52 -15.16 1.54
C PRO A 396 3.29 -16.53 2.18
N ASP A 397 3.76 -17.60 1.52
CA ASP A 397 3.62 -18.98 1.96
C ASP A 397 2.16 -19.37 2.28
N GLN A 398 1.33 -19.18 1.28
CA GLN A 398 -0.12 -19.41 1.36
C GLN A 398 -0.48 -20.82 1.86
N ASN A 399 0.28 -21.84 1.45
CA ASN A 399 0.04 -23.21 1.89
C ASN A 399 0.28 -23.39 3.39
N ARG A 400 1.28 -22.74 3.96
CA ARG A 400 1.52 -22.75 5.40
C ARG A 400 0.40 -22.03 6.14
N LEU A 401 -0.06 -20.88 5.63
CA LEU A 401 -1.16 -20.15 6.26
C LEU A 401 -2.46 -20.96 6.23
N ARG A 402 -2.77 -21.63 5.12
CA ARG A 402 -3.94 -22.53 5.04
C ARG A 402 -3.86 -23.63 6.09
N ARG A 403 -2.71 -24.30 6.24
CA ARG A 403 -2.50 -25.30 7.32
C ARG A 403 -2.66 -24.70 8.71
N ALA A 404 -2.15 -23.48 8.91
CA ALA A 404 -2.25 -22.79 10.19
C ALA A 404 -3.69 -22.47 10.57
N LEU A 405 -4.47 -21.97 9.63
CA LEU A 405 -5.90 -21.66 9.85
C LEU A 405 -6.81 -22.92 9.90
N SER A 406 -6.31 -24.06 9.44
CA SER A 406 -7.06 -25.34 9.52
C SER A 406 -6.94 -26.04 10.88
N GLN A 407 -6.19 -25.50 11.85
CA GLN A 407 -6.08 -26.09 13.19
C GLN A 407 -7.41 -25.99 13.94
N ASP A 408 -7.85 -27.09 14.56
CA ASP A 408 -9.13 -27.16 15.29
C ASP A 408 -9.12 -26.40 16.63
N ASP A 409 -7.94 -26.16 17.17
CA ASP A 409 -7.75 -25.51 18.48
C ASP A 409 -7.55 -23.98 18.39
N ILE A 410 -7.77 -23.40 17.21
CA ILE A 410 -7.79 -21.95 16.99
C ILE A 410 -9.23 -21.51 16.67
N PHE A 411 -9.77 -20.61 17.46
CA PHE A 411 -11.06 -19.98 17.17
C PHE A 411 -10.84 -18.80 16.22
N THR A 412 -11.53 -18.79 15.08
CA THR A 412 -11.33 -17.78 14.04
C THR A 412 -12.63 -17.03 13.75
N VAL A 413 -12.58 -15.72 13.89
CA VAL A 413 -13.67 -14.79 13.54
C VAL A 413 -13.27 -14.01 12.28
N GLY A 414 -14.17 -13.90 11.31
CA GLY A 414 -13.98 -13.10 10.12
C GLY A 414 -15.02 -11.99 9.99
N ALA A 415 -14.63 -10.84 9.45
CA ALA A 415 -15.55 -9.77 9.07
C ALA A 415 -15.22 -9.26 7.67
N ASP A 416 -16.14 -9.44 6.73
CA ASP A 416 -15.98 -9.02 5.33
C ASP A 416 -17.33 -8.72 4.68
N ILE A 417 -17.30 -8.11 3.51
CA ILE A 417 -18.51 -7.82 2.71
C ILE A 417 -18.94 -8.99 1.83
N VAL A 418 -18.04 -9.95 1.56
CA VAL A 418 -18.29 -11.16 0.77
C VAL A 418 -17.57 -12.36 1.39
N MET A 419 -17.95 -13.59 1.00
CA MET A 419 -17.18 -14.79 1.36
C MET A 419 -15.88 -14.82 0.57
N THR A 420 -14.80 -14.44 1.24
CA THR A 420 -13.44 -14.56 0.68
C THR A 420 -12.82 -15.91 1.03
N ASP A 421 -11.70 -16.25 0.38
CA ASP A 421 -10.95 -17.47 0.73
C ASP A 421 -10.57 -17.51 2.22
N SER A 422 -10.31 -16.37 2.84
CA SER A 422 -9.99 -16.32 4.27
C SER A 422 -11.21 -16.57 5.15
N MET A 423 -12.39 -16.08 4.75
CA MET A 423 -13.63 -16.29 5.48
C MET A 423 -14.02 -17.75 5.53
N SER A 424 -13.66 -18.57 4.54
CA SER A 424 -13.93 -20.02 4.52
C SER A 424 -13.25 -20.78 5.67
N TYR A 425 -12.22 -20.20 6.30
CA TYR A 425 -11.54 -20.79 7.47
C TYR A 425 -12.12 -20.33 8.81
N CYS A 426 -13.03 -19.35 8.81
CA CYS A 426 -13.58 -18.80 10.06
C CYS A 426 -14.66 -19.67 10.67
N ASP A 427 -14.73 -19.69 12.00
CA ASP A 427 -15.81 -20.34 12.75
C ASP A 427 -17.09 -19.49 12.73
N VAL A 428 -16.91 -18.17 12.78
CA VAL A 428 -17.98 -17.17 12.68
C VAL A 428 -17.59 -16.13 11.65
N VAL A 429 -18.49 -15.81 10.72
CA VAL A 429 -18.31 -14.75 9.73
C VAL A 429 -19.38 -13.67 9.96
N LEU A 430 -18.91 -12.45 10.14
CA LEU A 430 -19.74 -11.25 10.36
C LEU A 430 -19.84 -10.44 9.08
N PRO A 431 -21.03 -10.04 8.62
CA PRO A 431 -21.19 -9.17 7.46
C PRO A 431 -20.74 -7.73 7.80
N ALA A 432 -19.80 -7.20 7.04
CA ALA A 432 -19.35 -5.83 7.20
C ALA A 432 -20.19 -4.85 6.36
N ALA A 433 -20.34 -3.61 6.82
CA ALA A 433 -20.88 -2.53 6.03
C ALA A 433 -19.91 -2.15 4.90
N SER A 434 -20.42 -1.83 3.71
CA SER A 434 -19.61 -1.29 2.63
C SER A 434 -19.35 0.21 2.84
N HIS A 435 -18.34 0.73 2.15
CA HIS A 435 -17.98 2.16 2.21
C HIS A 435 -19.07 3.14 1.69
N PHE A 436 -20.14 2.64 1.10
CA PHE A 436 -21.31 3.44 0.73
C PHE A 436 -22.42 3.41 1.78
N GLU A 437 -22.24 2.66 2.87
CA GLU A 437 -23.22 2.50 3.95
C GLU A 437 -22.82 3.23 5.24
N PHE A 438 -21.70 3.96 5.23
CA PHE A 438 -21.26 4.81 6.36
C PHE A 438 -20.49 6.03 5.88
N ALA A 439 -20.47 7.08 6.70
CA ALA A 439 -19.67 8.28 6.45
C ALA A 439 -18.23 8.08 6.96
N ASP A 440 -17.25 8.58 6.20
CA ASP A 440 -15.85 8.50 6.60
C ASP A 440 -15.02 9.66 6.05
N ILE A 441 -13.78 9.78 6.53
CA ILE A 441 -12.77 10.72 6.09
C ILE A 441 -11.63 9.94 5.44
N TYR A 442 -11.20 10.38 4.27
CA TYR A 442 -10.16 9.70 3.49
C TYR A 442 -8.96 10.60 3.29
N ALA A 443 -7.81 10.18 3.80
CA ALA A 443 -6.51 10.74 3.49
C ALA A 443 -5.80 9.81 2.50
N SER A 444 -5.40 10.33 1.36
CA SER A 444 -4.58 9.58 0.40
C SER A 444 -3.14 9.49 0.89
N TYR A 445 -2.43 8.43 0.52
CA TYR A 445 -0.97 8.42 0.63
C TYR A 445 -0.27 8.91 -0.65
N GLY A 446 -0.98 9.02 -1.78
CA GLY A 446 -0.44 9.41 -3.07
C GLY A 446 -0.73 10.86 -3.50
N HIS A 447 -1.54 11.61 -2.75
CA HIS A 447 -1.78 13.03 -2.98
C HIS A 447 -2.12 13.75 -1.67
N GLN A 448 -2.20 15.07 -1.69
CA GLN A 448 -2.34 15.93 -0.50
C GLN A 448 -3.79 16.29 -0.15
N TYR A 449 -4.79 15.71 -0.82
CA TYR A 449 -6.20 16.08 -0.61
C TYR A 449 -6.85 15.20 0.46
N LEU A 450 -7.44 15.85 1.48
CA LEU A 450 -8.32 15.22 2.45
C LEU A 450 -9.76 15.27 1.92
N GLN A 451 -10.48 14.15 2.02
CA GLN A 451 -11.80 13.99 1.41
C GLN A 451 -12.79 13.39 2.40
N ARG A 452 -14.07 13.72 2.24
CA ARG A 452 -15.17 13.18 3.04
C ARG A 452 -16.13 12.39 2.16
N ALA A 453 -16.54 11.21 2.63
CA ALA A 453 -17.68 10.45 2.14
C ALA A 453 -18.88 10.66 3.07
N GLU A 454 -20.10 10.74 2.48
CA GLU A 454 -21.37 10.95 3.19
C GLU A 454 -22.31 9.74 3.04
#